data_47cd5cbc131fb58dc46ad1a5d04d452e
#
_entry.id   47cd5cbc131fb58dc46ad1a5d04d452e
#
_cell.length_a   1.000
_cell.length_b   1.000
_cell.length_c   1.000
_cell.angle_alpha   90.00
_cell.angle_beta   90.00
_cell.angle_gamma   90.00
#
_symmetry.space_group_name_H-M   'P 1'
#
loop_
_entity.id
_entity.type
_entity.pdbx_description
1 polymer ?
#
loop_
_entity_poly.entity_id
_entity_poly.type
_entity_poly.pdbx_seq_one_letter_code
_entity_poly.pdbx_strand_id
1 'polypeptide(L)'
;MRKIKIYGLLTCVCLMMQSCLFNEEDIFDESSAQRAIASVNECQEILKGAANGWLLEYYTGEDGEYGGFNVLARFDGNNVIMAADFATDNYEIGEESTSLYKVESYQGTELSFDSYNELIHEFCEPSGYNSPGYAGDYEFVFRSVSKEKIVLTGKKHGVTLIMTPLPAETNWQEKLTNIANVVSQASYVTYKLIVNGQEITKMGQEEHAFSVTKVDETGETTVSLYPFIYTEEGIKMYEPLVVNGVEINNFKWDNENLTYICTDTGVDAKIEFYCPEGYLNYLGNYILQLANGQRIQLELKQKMIGKSFAMNFALSGTPIEFVYNYNMTTDCIDVPSQTVGVYQGYNVLLYPGIPGGNFYADDSAVFQGRIANTDPLTIKFTYVNNPICTLMLLVYQKTDGWYGFSTMFQDVTLIKVD
;
A
#
# COMPACT_ATOMS: atom_id res chain seq x y z
N MET A 1 -20.09 18.94 77.59
CA MET A 1 -19.84 17.99 76.45
C MET A 1 -20.10 18.58 75.03
N ARG A 2 -21.06 19.48 74.84
CA ARG A 2 -21.36 20.05 73.54
C ARG A 2 -20.27 21.01 72.99
N LYS A 3 -19.63 21.81 73.89
CA LYS A 3 -18.57 22.77 73.53
C LYS A 3 -17.25 22.07 73.14
N ILE A 4 -16.90 20.92 73.75
CA ILE A 4 -15.69 20.14 73.41
C ILE A 4 -15.79 19.53 72.01
N LYS A 5 -16.99 19.09 71.60
CA LYS A 5 -17.24 18.55 70.26
C LYS A 5 -17.09 19.61 69.18
N ILE A 6 -17.48 20.89 69.46
CA ILE A 6 -17.36 22.00 68.46
C ILE A 6 -15.88 22.39 68.33
N TYR A 7 -15.10 22.47 69.35
CA TYR A 7 -13.66 22.76 69.27
C TYR A 7 -12.88 21.65 68.55
N GLY A 8 -13.24 20.35 68.81
CA GLY A 8 -12.65 19.21 68.13
C GLY A 8 -12.95 19.23 66.62
N LEU A 9 -14.19 19.61 66.22
CA LEU A 9 -14.59 19.76 64.83
C LEU A 9 -13.88 20.94 64.14
N LEU A 10 -13.73 22.09 64.84
CA LEU A 10 -13.03 23.26 64.33
C LEU A 10 -11.53 22.98 64.14
N THR A 11 -10.89 22.24 65.04
CA THR A 11 -9.49 21.84 64.95
C THR A 11 -9.26 20.87 63.77
N CYS A 12 -10.16 19.91 63.52
CA CYS A 12 -10.10 19.02 62.33
C CYS A 12 -10.25 19.79 61.04
N VAL A 13 -11.15 20.78 60.95
CA VAL A 13 -11.32 21.63 59.76
C VAL A 13 -10.08 22.48 59.49
N CYS A 14 -9.45 23.05 60.53
CA CYS A 14 -8.19 23.79 60.38
C CYS A 14 -7.01 22.90 59.94
N LEU A 15 -6.97 21.64 60.35
CA LEU A 15 -5.93 20.67 59.91
C LEU A 15 -6.15 20.22 58.46
N MET A 16 -7.40 20.16 58.01
CA MET A 16 -7.68 19.85 56.59
C MET A 16 -7.37 21.03 55.63
N MET A 17 -7.36 22.25 56.11
CA MET A 17 -7.01 23.44 55.32
C MET A 17 -5.48 23.63 55.17
N GLN A 18 -4.65 22.91 55.91
CA GLN A 18 -3.20 22.98 55.77
C GLN A 18 -2.65 21.98 54.72
N SER A 19 -3.49 21.11 54.19
CA SER A 19 -3.09 20.16 53.13
C SER A 19 -2.80 20.79 51.77
N CYS A 20 -3.08 22.08 51.58
CA CYS A 20 -2.79 22.79 50.33
C CYS A 20 -1.55 23.70 50.38
N LEU A 21 -0.72 23.56 51.43
CA LEU A 21 0.52 24.35 51.60
C LEU A 21 1.79 23.45 51.57
N PHE A 22 1.70 22.32 50.88
CA PHE A 22 2.96 21.73 50.41
C PHE A 22 3.41 22.57 49.21
N ASN A 23 4.48 23.34 49.36
CA ASN A 23 5.31 23.75 48.25
C ASN A 23 5.74 22.46 47.57
N GLU A 24 5.05 22.10 46.48
CA GLU A 24 5.64 21.19 45.50
C GLU A 24 6.89 21.95 45.00
N GLU A 25 8.07 21.49 45.43
CA GLU A 25 9.28 21.91 44.77
C GLU A 25 9.07 21.55 43.29
N ASP A 26 9.00 22.56 42.43
CA ASP A 26 8.90 22.36 40.99
C ASP A 26 10.10 21.47 40.57
N ILE A 27 9.80 20.22 40.23
CA ILE A 27 10.82 19.24 39.78
C ILE A 27 11.52 19.75 38.52
N PHE A 28 10.97 20.77 37.90
CA PHE A 28 11.47 21.38 36.67
C PHE A 28 11.66 22.89 36.88
N ASP A 29 12.81 23.40 36.41
CA ASP A 29 13.16 24.83 36.47
C ASP A 29 12.21 25.73 35.64
N GLU A 30 11.45 25.12 34.68
CA GLU A 30 10.53 25.84 33.79
C GLU A 30 9.10 25.30 33.91
N SER A 31 8.12 26.19 33.73
CA SER A 31 6.70 25.82 33.69
C SER A 31 6.41 24.87 32.49
N SER A 32 5.37 24.07 32.58
CA SER A 32 4.94 23.18 31.49
C SER A 32 4.69 23.94 30.18
N ALA A 33 4.14 25.16 30.25
CA ALA A 33 3.92 26.02 29.08
C ALA A 33 5.23 26.48 28.44
N GLN A 34 6.23 26.87 29.25
CA GLN A 34 7.55 27.27 28.74
C GLN A 34 8.28 26.10 28.05
N ARG A 35 8.22 24.91 28.65
CA ARG A 35 8.80 23.70 28.05
C ARG A 35 8.12 23.34 26.73
N ALA A 36 6.79 23.48 26.65
CA ALA A 36 6.04 23.23 25.41
C ALA A 36 6.45 24.21 24.28
N ILE A 37 6.57 25.51 24.62
CA ILE A 37 7.04 26.53 23.65
C ILE A 37 8.49 26.23 23.23
N ALA A 38 9.37 25.89 24.16
CA ALA A 38 10.76 25.56 23.85
C ALA A 38 10.86 24.34 22.90
N SER A 39 10.08 23.29 23.16
CA SER A 39 10.01 22.10 22.31
C SER A 39 9.49 22.40 20.91
N VAL A 40 8.45 23.22 20.77
CA VAL A 40 7.95 23.66 19.46
C VAL A 40 9.01 24.42 18.68
N ASN A 41 9.69 25.39 19.34
CA ASN A 41 10.74 26.18 18.69
C ASN A 41 11.92 25.30 18.28
N GLU A 42 12.37 24.37 19.13
CA GLU A 42 13.44 23.43 18.81
C GLU A 42 13.10 22.59 17.58
N CYS A 43 11.89 21.99 17.55
CA CYS A 43 11.45 21.19 16.40
C CYS A 43 11.40 22.03 15.11
N GLN A 44 10.91 23.27 15.16
CA GLN A 44 10.87 24.16 14.01
C GLN A 44 12.27 24.52 13.51
N GLU A 45 13.20 24.83 14.41
CA GLU A 45 14.59 25.16 14.05
C GLU A 45 15.29 23.94 13.41
N ILE A 46 15.07 22.73 13.93
CA ILE A 46 15.65 21.52 13.37
C ILE A 46 15.05 21.24 11.98
N LEU A 47 13.72 21.34 11.81
CA LEU A 47 13.08 21.15 10.51
C LEU A 47 13.63 22.08 9.43
N LYS A 48 13.78 23.38 9.76
CA LYS A 48 14.31 24.40 8.85
C LYS A 48 15.83 24.31 8.66
N GLY A 49 16.52 23.63 9.58
CA GLY A 49 17.98 23.53 9.60
C GLY A 49 18.57 22.65 8.50
N ALA A 50 17.79 21.79 7.87
CA ALA A 50 18.23 20.97 6.74
C ALA A 50 18.18 21.80 5.45
N ALA A 51 19.31 22.33 5.04
CA ALA A 51 19.42 23.28 3.92
C ALA A 51 18.87 22.75 2.59
N ASN A 52 19.05 21.45 2.32
CA ASN A 52 18.50 20.77 1.14
C ASN A 52 17.23 19.96 1.46
N GLY A 53 16.65 20.15 2.67
CA GLY A 53 15.44 19.44 3.11
C GLY A 53 15.74 18.04 3.64
N TRP A 54 14.68 17.27 3.74
CA TRP A 54 14.61 15.96 4.38
C TRP A 54 14.12 14.90 3.40
N LEU A 55 14.64 13.69 3.48
CA LEU A 55 14.01 12.49 2.99
C LEU A 55 13.03 12.01 4.05
N LEU A 56 11.77 11.90 3.71
CA LEU A 56 10.68 11.33 4.49
C LEU A 56 10.45 9.89 4.02
N GLU A 57 10.77 8.93 4.86
CA GLU A 57 10.37 7.54 4.68
C GLU A 57 9.01 7.37 5.36
N TYR A 58 7.96 7.34 4.57
CA TYR A 58 6.58 7.34 5.04
C TYR A 58 5.99 5.94 4.94
N TYR A 59 5.88 5.24 6.07
CA TYR A 59 5.31 3.90 6.16
C TYR A 59 3.84 3.99 6.53
N THR A 60 2.96 3.46 5.69
CA THR A 60 1.51 3.60 5.79
C THR A 60 0.83 2.28 6.17
N GLY A 61 -0.40 2.36 6.70
CA GLY A 61 -1.13 1.22 7.23
C GLY A 61 -0.73 0.83 8.65
N GLU A 62 -1.45 -0.13 9.22
CA GLU A 62 -1.12 -0.69 10.54
C GLU A 62 0.22 -1.44 10.47
N ASP A 63 1.16 -1.10 11.35
CA ASP A 63 2.53 -1.65 11.35
C ASP A 63 3.27 -1.52 9.99
N GLY A 64 2.86 -0.54 9.16
CA GLY A 64 3.47 -0.29 7.85
C GLY A 64 3.09 -1.31 6.77
N GLU A 65 1.93 -1.95 6.86
CA GLU A 65 1.50 -3.05 5.98
C GLU A 65 1.59 -2.74 4.47
N TYR A 66 1.41 -1.48 4.08
CA TYR A 66 1.57 -1.04 2.67
C TYR A 66 3.01 -0.68 2.30
N GLY A 67 3.93 -0.74 3.28
CA GLY A 67 5.34 -0.38 3.11
C GLY A 67 5.61 1.12 3.10
N GLY A 68 6.80 1.49 2.65
CA GLY A 68 7.30 2.86 2.69
C GLY A 68 7.26 3.56 1.34
N PHE A 69 6.96 4.85 1.38
CA PHE A 69 6.96 5.77 0.24
C PHE A 69 7.96 6.91 0.51
N ASN A 70 8.65 7.36 -0.53
CA ASN A 70 9.64 8.43 -0.40
C ASN A 70 9.02 9.77 -0.76
N VAL A 71 9.03 10.69 0.21
CA VAL A 71 8.67 12.09 0.00
C VAL A 71 9.87 12.94 0.40
N LEU A 72 10.30 13.86 -0.43
CA LEU A 72 11.28 14.87 -0.06
C LEU A 72 10.54 16.12 0.43
N ALA A 73 11.02 16.75 1.50
CA ALA A 73 10.38 17.93 2.06
C ALA A 73 11.41 18.96 2.52
N ARG A 74 11.18 20.24 2.17
CA ARG A 74 11.97 21.39 2.66
C ARG A 74 11.04 22.40 3.31
N PHE A 75 11.37 22.78 4.54
CA PHE A 75 10.58 23.68 5.37
C PHE A 75 11.14 25.10 5.29
N ASP A 76 10.30 26.06 4.88
CA ASP A 76 10.66 27.48 4.76
C ASP A 76 9.54 28.39 5.28
N GLY A 77 9.81 29.14 6.34
CA GLY A 77 8.79 29.93 7.01
C GLY A 77 7.65 29.07 7.52
N ASN A 78 6.46 29.23 6.94
CA ASN A 78 5.26 28.43 7.21
C ASN A 78 4.92 27.49 6.04
N ASN A 79 5.79 27.45 5.01
CA ASN A 79 5.60 26.60 3.84
C ASN A 79 6.43 25.34 3.95
N VAL A 80 5.91 24.27 3.36
CA VAL A 80 6.67 23.07 3.03
C VAL A 80 6.61 22.85 1.53
N ILE A 81 7.77 22.61 0.93
CA ILE A 81 7.92 22.22 -0.47
C ILE A 81 8.18 20.72 -0.47
N MET A 82 7.38 19.95 -1.21
CA MET A 82 7.44 18.49 -1.27
C MET A 82 7.59 18.00 -2.71
N ALA A 83 8.24 16.85 -2.88
CA ALA A 83 8.26 16.06 -4.11
C ALA A 83 8.30 14.57 -3.75
N ALA A 84 7.78 13.68 -4.62
CA ALA A 84 7.67 12.25 -4.32
C ALA A 84 8.21 11.36 -5.44
N ASP A 85 8.46 10.08 -5.12
CA ASP A 85 8.90 9.03 -6.07
C ASP A 85 7.72 8.37 -6.81
N PHE A 86 6.52 8.86 -6.61
CA PHE A 86 5.28 8.45 -7.29
C PHE A 86 4.59 9.67 -7.93
N ALA A 87 3.73 9.41 -8.91
CA ALA A 87 2.88 10.41 -9.52
C ALA A 87 1.48 10.39 -8.87
N THR A 88 0.80 11.53 -8.89
CA THR A 88 -0.60 11.71 -8.50
C THR A 88 -1.42 12.19 -9.70
N ASP A 89 -2.67 12.53 -9.50
CA ASP A 89 -3.51 13.08 -10.58
C ASP A 89 -2.98 14.42 -11.13
N ASN A 90 -2.28 15.21 -10.30
CA ASN A 90 -1.84 16.56 -10.65
C ASN A 90 -0.32 16.78 -10.58
N TYR A 91 0.46 15.81 -10.11
CA TYR A 91 1.91 15.94 -9.97
C TYR A 91 2.64 14.73 -10.56
N GLU A 92 3.65 15.00 -11.38
CA GLU A 92 4.57 13.99 -11.89
C GLU A 92 5.64 13.63 -10.85
N ILE A 93 6.34 12.51 -11.06
CA ILE A 93 7.47 12.08 -10.20
C ILE A 93 8.51 13.19 -10.10
N GLY A 94 8.84 13.59 -8.88
CA GLY A 94 9.81 14.63 -8.60
C GLY A 94 9.32 16.06 -8.81
N GLU A 95 8.08 16.27 -9.25
CA GLU A 95 7.48 17.60 -9.36
C GLU A 95 7.22 18.18 -7.96
N GLU A 96 7.61 19.46 -7.78
CA GLU A 96 7.48 20.13 -6.48
C GLU A 96 6.08 20.68 -6.27
N SER A 97 5.50 20.37 -5.11
CA SER A 97 4.25 20.95 -4.58
C SER A 97 4.54 21.75 -3.33
N THR A 98 3.88 22.90 -3.17
CA THR A 98 4.04 23.78 -2.00
C THR A 98 2.73 23.90 -1.23
N SER A 99 2.81 23.66 0.08
CA SER A 99 1.67 23.75 1.00
C SER A 99 2.07 24.37 2.33
N LEU A 100 1.12 24.53 3.24
CA LEU A 100 1.35 25.04 4.59
C LEU A 100 1.58 23.90 5.57
N TYR A 101 2.47 24.12 6.53
CA TYR A 101 2.66 23.24 7.68
C TYR A 101 2.64 24.04 8.99
N LYS A 102 2.41 23.34 10.09
CA LYS A 102 2.53 23.86 11.43
C LYS A 102 3.31 22.93 12.34
N VAL A 103 3.98 23.51 13.33
CA VAL A 103 4.45 22.79 14.52
C VAL A 103 3.80 23.44 15.72
N GLU A 104 3.05 22.69 16.47
CA GLU A 104 2.32 23.19 17.64
C GLU A 104 2.33 22.19 18.79
N SER A 105 1.97 22.67 19.98
CA SER A 105 1.88 21.83 21.17
C SER A 105 0.40 21.56 21.49
N TYR A 106 -0.01 20.29 21.41
CA TYR A 106 -1.33 19.83 21.82
C TYR A 106 -1.23 18.69 22.83
N GLN A 107 -1.06 17.44 22.42
CA GLN A 107 -0.76 16.29 23.28
C GLN A 107 0.72 15.87 23.19
N GLY A 108 1.60 16.83 22.98
CA GLY A 108 3.01 16.72 22.68
C GLY A 108 3.36 17.79 21.65
N THR A 109 4.57 17.78 21.13
CA THR A 109 4.92 18.59 19.95
C THR A 109 4.49 17.84 18.71
N GLU A 110 3.73 18.50 17.85
CA GLU A 110 3.08 17.92 16.67
C GLU A 110 3.48 18.67 15.41
N LEU A 111 3.68 17.93 14.32
CA LEU A 111 3.80 18.43 12.94
C LEU A 111 2.50 18.15 12.21
N SER A 112 1.91 19.19 11.61
CA SER A 112 0.71 19.09 10.79
C SER A 112 0.94 19.67 9.41
N PHE A 113 0.48 19.00 8.37
CA PHE A 113 0.42 19.49 7.00
C PHE A 113 -0.96 20.10 6.75
N ASP A 114 -1.10 21.38 7.10
CA ASP A 114 -2.38 22.07 7.30
C ASP A 114 -3.19 22.31 6.03
N SER A 115 -2.54 22.51 4.89
CA SER A 115 -3.25 22.68 3.62
C SER A 115 -3.08 21.44 2.76
N TYR A 116 -4.14 21.11 2.00
CA TYR A 116 -4.15 19.97 1.14
C TYR A 116 -2.93 19.94 0.19
N ASN A 117 -2.26 18.80 0.15
CA ASN A 117 -1.16 18.51 -0.73
C ASN A 117 -1.25 17.01 -1.09
N GLU A 118 -1.46 16.70 -2.36
CA GLU A 118 -1.65 15.31 -2.82
C GLU A 118 -0.51 14.39 -2.39
N LEU A 119 0.74 14.89 -2.38
CA LEU A 119 1.93 14.08 -2.06
C LEU A 119 1.96 13.52 -0.62
N ILE A 120 1.05 13.95 0.26
CA ILE A 120 0.91 13.42 1.62
C ILE A 120 -0.54 13.06 1.95
N HIS A 121 -1.52 13.83 1.46
CA HIS A 121 -2.93 13.63 1.82
C HIS A 121 -3.57 12.47 1.06
N GLU A 122 -3.09 12.11 -0.13
CA GLU A 122 -3.61 10.98 -0.90
C GLU A 122 -3.54 9.66 -0.12
N PHE A 123 -2.52 9.48 0.70
CA PHE A 123 -2.41 8.32 1.60
C PHE A 123 -3.49 8.28 2.69
N CYS A 124 -4.12 9.42 2.98
CA CYS A 124 -5.14 9.58 4.02
C CYS A 124 -6.56 9.46 3.46
N GLU A 125 -6.71 9.41 2.13
CA GLU A 125 -8.00 9.35 1.46
C GLU A 125 -8.46 7.90 1.24
N PRO A 126 -9.76 7.60 1.45
CA PRO A 126 -10.32 6.30 1.10
C PRO A 126 -10.24 6.06 -0.41
N SER A 127 -9.72 4.92 -0.84
CA SER A 127 -9.72 4.51 -2.24
C SER A 127 -10.94 3.62 -2.54
N GLY A 128 -11.96 4.21 -3.17
CA GLY A 128 -13.17 3.49 -3.56
C GLY A 128 -14.19 3.30 -2.42
N TYR A 129 -15.18 2.45 -2.68
CA TYR A 129 -16.27 2.19 -1.73
C TYR A 129 -15.83 1.15 -0.69
N ASN A 130 -15.85 1.52 0.61
CA ASN A 130 -15.40 0.69 1.75
C ASN A 130 -13.89 0.35 1.81
N SER A 131 -13.03 1.06 1.10
CA SER A 131 -11.58 0.89 1.27
C SER A 131 -11.01 2.03 2.13
N PRO A 132 -10.19 1.74 3.15
CA PRO A 132 -9.52 2.77 3.95
C PRO A 132 -8.41 3.51 3.18
N GLY A 133 -8.12 3.15 1.91
CA GLY A 133 -6.93 3.59 1.20
C GLY A 133 -5.67 3.06 1.87
N TYR A 134 -4.62 3.86 1.89
CA TYR A 134 -3.35 3.50 2.54
C TYR A 134 -3.33 3.76 4.06
N ALA A 135 -4.47 4.17 4.65
CA ALA A 135 -4.58 4.50 6.07
C ALA A 135 -3.45 5.40 6.59
N GLY A 136 -3.11 6.43 5.82
CA GLY A 136 -2.07 7.39 6.16
C GLY A 136 -2.52 8.47 7.13
N ASP A 137 -1.58 9.29 7.60
CA ASP A 137 -1.78 10.44 8.47
C ASP A 137 -1.12 11.70 7.88
N TYR A 138 -1.67 12.87 8.13
CA TYR A 138 -1.08 14.17 7.81
C TYR A 138 -0.80 15.01 9.06
N GLU A 139 -1.12 14.49 10.25
CA GLU A 139 -0.78 15.03 11.56
C GLU A 139 0.05 14.02 12.34
N PHE A 140 1.19 14.46 12.86
CA PHE A 140 2.19 13.58 13.45
C PHE A 140 2.68 14.11 14.78
N VAL A 141 2.94 13.21 15.74
CA VAL A 141 3.57 13.51 17.01
C VAL A 141 5.06 13.20 16.94
N PHE A 142 5.93 14.13 17.32
CA PHE A 142 7.35 13.89 17.40
C PHE A 142 7.66 12.85 18.49
N ARG A 143 8.37 11.78 18.13
CA ARG A 143 8.86 10.74 19.04
C ARG A 143 10.32 10.94 19.40
N SER A 144 11.11 11.30 18.43
CA SER A 144 12.51 11.72 18.64
C SER A 144 12.87 12.79 17.62
N VAL A 145 13.72 13.73 18.03
CA VAL A 145 14.14 14.87 17.22
C VAL A 145 15.64 15.06 17.37
N SER A 146 16.36 15.02 16.27
CA SER A 146 17.76 15.45 16.17
C SER A 146 18.02 16.01 14.77
N LYS A 147 19.20 16.60 14.57
CA LYS A 147 19.62 17.10 13.25
C LYS A 147 19.91 15.98 12.27
N GLU A 148 20.18 14.77 12.76
CA GLU A 148 20.52 13.59 11.98
C GLU A 148 19.31 12.74 11.64
N LYS A 149 18.28 12.76 12.52
CA LYS A 149 17.09 11.92 12.35
C LYS A 149 15.91 12.45 13.18
N ILE A 150 14.75 12.47 12.56
CA ILE A 150 13.46 12.72 13.24
C ILE A 150 12.61 11.48 13.05
N VAL A 151 11.91 11.06 14.10
CA VAL A 151 10.91 9.99 14.05
C VAL A 151 9.58 10.54 14.54
N LEU A 152 8.55 10.37 13.74
CA LEU A 152 7.20 10.80 14.04
C LEU A 152 6.23 9.62 13.96
N THR A 153 5.12 9.75 14.69
CA THR A 153 4.01 8.80 14.64
C THR A 153 2.73 9.55 14.32
N GLY A 154 1.97 9.05 13.37
CA GLY A 154 0.68 9.57 12.96
C GLY A 154 -0.34 9.57 14.09
N LYS A 155 -1.24 10.53 14.11
CA LYS A 155 -2.22 10.72 15.20
C LYS A 155 -3.43 9.81 15.08
N LYS A 156 -3.86 9.52 13.88
CA LYS A 156 -5.11 8.79 13.63
C LYS A 156 -4.87 7.29 13.46
N HIS A 157 -3.92 6.93 12.60
CA HIS A 157 -3.63 5.54 12.24
C HIS A 157 -2.33 5.02 12.86
N GLY A 158 -1.51 5.90 13.46
CA GLY A 158 -0.27 5.50 14.12
C GLY A 158 0.87 5.21 13.15
N VAL A 159 0.76 5.63 11.90
CA VAL A 159 1.77 5.40 10.87
C VAL A 159 3.13 5.96 11.26
N THR A 160 4.20 5.37 10.74
CA THR A 160 5.58 5.81 11.02
C THR A 160 6.10 6.71 9.91
N LEU A 161 6.63 7.88 10.29
CA LEU A 161 7.34 8.80 9.41
C LEU A 161 8.75 9.02 9.95
N ILE A 162 9.76 8.63 9.16
CA ILE A 162 11.16 8.80 9.48
C ILE A 162 11.75 9.86 8.56
N MET A 163 12.42 10.87 9.14
CA MET A 163 13.04 11.94 8.36
C MET A 163 14.56 11.92 8.57
N THR A 164 15.31 11.95 7.46
CA THR A 164 16.77 12.08 7.45
C THR A 164 17.16 13.26 6.56
N PRO A 165 18.14 14.12 6.99
CA PRO A 165 18.51 15.28 6.19
C PRO A 165 19.19 14.88 4.90
N LEU A 166 18.85 15.56 3.81
CA LEU A 166 19.47 15.34 2.52
C LEU A 166 20.84 16.05 2.44
N PRO A 167 21.87 15.41 1.85
CA PRO A 167 23.10 16.08 1.49
C PRO A 167 22.86 17.31 0.64
N ALA A 168 23.70 18.35 0.79
CA ALA A 168 23.49 19.63 0.12
C ALA A 168 23.54 19.53 -1.42
N GLU A 169 24.26 18.56 -1.94
CA GLU A 169 24.44 18.29 -3.37
C GLU A 169 23.34 17.40 -3.98
N THR A 170 22.41 16.85 -3.18
CA THR A 170 21.37 15.96 -3.70
C THR A 170 20.42 16.70 -4.63
N ASN A 171 20.32 16.22 -5.86
CA ASN A 171 19.30 16.64 -6.82
C ASN A 171 18.02 15.86 -6.56
N TRP A 172 16.93 16.53 -6.16
CA TRP A 172 15.65 15.90 -5.82
C TRP A 172 15.05 15.14 -6.99
N GLN A 173 14.98 15.76 -8.17
CA GLN A 173 14.41 15.16 -9.37
C GLN A 173 15.18 13.88 -9.77
N GLU A 174 16.50 13.94 -9.76
CA GLU A 174 17.35 12.79 -10.11
C GLU A 174 17.16 11.66 -9.10
N LYS A 175 17.22 11.97 -7.79
CA LYS A 175 17.02 10.98 -6.73
C LYS A 175 15.68 10.26 -6.84
N LEU A 176 14.57 11.00 -6.97
CA LEU A 176 13.24 10.43 -7.04
C LEU A 176 13.02 9.66 -8.35
N THR A 177 13.57 10.14 -9.46
CA THR A 177 13.55 9.42 -10.75
C THR A 177 14.32 8.09 -10.67
N ASN A 178 15.49 8.08 -9.99
CA ASN A 178 16.25 6.85 -9.80
C ASN A 178 15.48 5.82 -8.98
N ILE A 179 14.82 6.24 -7.89
CA ILE A 179 13.95 5.37 -7.09
C ILE A 179 12.80 4.83 -7.96
N ALA A 180 12.08 5.67 -8.68
CA ALA A 180 10.97 5.27 -9.54
C ALA A 180 11.42 4.32 -10.68
N ASN A 181 12.64 4.46 -11.18
CA ASN A 181 13.21 3.51 -12.14
C ASN A 181 13.38 2.12 -11.50
N VAL A 182 13.85 2.02 -10.26
CA VAL A 182 13.91 0.73 -9.54
C VAL A 182 12.52 0.15 -9.37
N VAL A 183 11.54 0.94 -8.94
CA VAL A 183 10.13 0.52 -8.81
C VAL A 183 9.64 -0.09 -10.13
N SER A 184 9.85 0.60 -11.25
CA SER A 184 9.38 0.14 -12.57
C SER A 184 10.04 -1.15 -13.04
N GLN A 185 11.32 -1.36 -12.70
CA GLN A 185 12.10 -2.53 -13.09
C GLN A 185 11.83 -3.74 -12.20
N ALA A 186 11.52 -3.52 -10.92
CA ALA A 186 11.40 -4.55 -9.90
C ALA A 186 9.94 -4.86 -9.52
N SER A 187 8.97 -4.46 -10.34
CA SER A 187 7.53 -4.69 -10.13
C SER A 187 7.11 -6.12 -10.50
N TYR A 188 7.64 -7.10 -9.79
CA TYR A 188 7.20 -8.49 -9.87
C TYR A 188 6.39 -8.84 -8.62
N VAL A 189 5.73 -9.99 -8.63
CA VAL A 189 4.81 -10.38 -7.55
C VAL A 189 5.19 -11.67 -6.86
N THR A 190 6.17 -12.41 -7.40
CA THR A 190 6.57 -13.70 -6.86
C THR A 190 8.07 -13.75 -6.72
N TYR A 191 8.50 -13.98 -5.50
CA TYR A 191 9.91 -14.03 -5.13
C TYR A 191 10.21 -15.25 -4.25
N LYS A 192 11.48 -15.59 -4.11
CA LYS A 192 11.99 -16.52 -3.14
C LYS A 192 13.19 -15.93 -2.41
N LEU A 193 13.19 -16.05 -1.10
CA LEU A 193 14.32 -15.66 -0.25
C LEU A 193 15.32 -16.81 -0.22
N ILE A 194 16.55 -16.51 -0.57
CA ILE A 194 17.68 -17.45 -0.56
C ILE A 194 18.75 -16.90 0.38
N VAL A 195 19.21 -17.72 1.33
CA VAL A 195 20.26 -17.37 2.29
C VAL A 195 21.31 -18.48 2.31
N ASN A 196 22.58 -18.13 2.14
CA ASN A 196 23.70 -19.08 2.05
C ASN A 196 23.45 -20.18 0.98
N GLY A 197 22.85 -19.79 -0.15
CA GLY A 197 22.52 -20.69 -1.25
C GLY A 197 21.31 -21.60 -1.02
N GLN A 198 20.61 -21.48 0.12
CA GLN A 198 19.42 -22.29 0.43
C GLN A 198 18.14 -21.44 0.28
N GLU A 199 17.13 -21.97 -0.41
CA GLU A 199 15.79 -21.39 -0.46
C GLU A 199 15.15 -21.51 0.93
N ILE A 200 14.83 -20.35 1.52
CA ILE A 200 14.22 -20.25 2.86
C ILE A 200 12.71 -20.27 2.75
N THR A 201 12.14 -19.42 1.86
CA THR A 201 10.70 -19.31 1.66
C THR A 201 10.39 -18.68 0.32
N LYS A 202 9.18 -18.94 -0.17
CA LYS A 202 8.56 -18.20 -1.28
C LYS A 202 7.77 -17.04 -0.71
N MET A 203 7.74 -15.94 -1.45
CA MET A 203 7.11 -14.69 -1.05
C MET A 203 6.26 -14.16 -2.19
N GLY A 204 5.11 -13.59 -1.87
CA GLY A 204 4.39 -12.67 -2.73
C GLY A 204 4.90 -11.25 -2.53
N GLN A 205 4.58 -10.33 -3.44
CA GLN A 205 4.73 -8.89 -3.24
C GLN A 205 3.42 -8.20 -3.58
N GLU A 206 2.95 -7.38 -2.65
CA GLU A 206 1.83 -6.46 -2.84
C GLU A 206 2.26 -5.10 -2.32
N GLU A 207 2.02 -4.04 -3.07
CA GLU A 207 2.52 -2.70 -2.78
C GLU A 207 4.04 -2.75 -2.45
N HIS A 208 4.45 -2.16 -1.35
CA HIS A 208 5.84 -2.16 -0.88
C HIS A 208 6.06 -3.14 0.29
N ALA A 209 5.41 -4.30 0.24
CA ALA A 209 5.59 -5.36 1.23
C ALA A 209 5.74 -6.74 0.57
N PHE A 210 6.65 -7.57 1.10
CA PHE A 210 6.64 -8.99 0.80
C PHE A 210 5.69 -9.71 1.74
N SER A 211 4.95 -10.69 1.22
CA SER A 211 4.05 -11.55 1.98
C SER A 211 4.54 -12.99 2.00
N VAL A 212 4.53 -13.63 3.16
CA VAL A 212 4.79 -15.06 3.33
C VAL A 212 3.54 -15.73 3.87
N THR A 213 2.96 -16.61 3.07
CA THR A 213 1.80 -17.40 3.46
C THR A 213 2.26 -18.75 4.02
N LYS A 214 1.82 -19.09 5.22
CA LYS A 214 2.03 -20.40 5.86
C LYS A 214 0.67 -21.06 6.09
N VAL A 215 0.58 -22.34 5.78
CA VAL A 215 -0.58 -23.17 6.10
C VAL A 215 -0.13 -24.17 7.15
N ASP A 216 -0.81 -24.21 8.28
CA ASP A 216 -0.51 -25.16 9.37
C ASP A 216 -1.11 -26.55 9.11
N GLU A 217 -0.87 -27.49 10.03
CA GLU A 217 -1.35 -28.88 9.93
C GLU A 217 -2.90 -28.97 9.97
N THR A 218 -3.59 -27.93 10.44
CA THR A 218 -5.06 -27.87 10.50
C THR A 218 -5.67 -27.28 9.24
N GLY A 219 -4.84 -26.69 8.34
CA GLY A 219 -5.25 -25.97 7.15
C GLY A 219 -5.52 -24.50 7.39
N GLU A 220 -5.21 -23.98 8.59
CA GLU A 220 -5.29 -22.55 8.89
C GLU A 220 -4.16 -21.80 8.20
N THR A 221 -4.51 -20.68 7.55
CA THR A 221 -3.57 -19.87 6.80
C THR A 221 -3.18 -18.63 7.60
N THR A 222 -1.87 -18.42 7.75
CA THR A 222 -1.29 -17.22 8.34
C THR A 222 -0.48 -16.48 7.28
N VAL A 223 -0.70 -15.17 7.14
CA VAL A 223 0.09 -14.30 6.27
C VAL A 223 0.96 -13.39 7.15
N SER A 224 2.25 -13.40 6.89
CA SER A 224 3.21 -12.47 7.51
C SER A 224 3.66 -11.47 6.47
N LEU A 225 3.59 -10.17 6.79
CA LEU A 225 4.03 -9.08 5.92
C LEU A 225 5.44 -8.63 6.33
N TYR A 226 6.23 -8.27 5.35
CA TYR A 226 7.59 -7.74 5.48
C TYR A 226 7.69 -6.45 4.67
N PRO A 227 7.31 -5.32 5.27
CA PRO A 227 7.34 -4.01 4.61
C PRO A 227 8.76 -3.59 4.25
N PHE A 228 8.88 -2.85 3.15
CA PHE A 228 10.13 -2.25 2.71
C PHE A 228 9.88 -0.88 2.07
N ILE A 229 10.96 -0.15 1.83
CA ILE A 229 10.93 1.08 1.04
C ILE A 229 11.93 0.95 -0.11
N TYR A 230 11.57 1.47 -1.28
CA TYR A 230 12.49 1.55 -2.40
C TYR A 230 13.58 2.58 -2.16
N THR A 231 14.78 2.30 -2.66
CA THR A 231 15.94 3.19 -2.66
C THR A 231 16.44 3.39 -4.10
N GLU A 232 17.39 4.28 -4.31
CA GLU A 232 17.98 4.53 -5.65
C GLU A 232 18.64 3.29 -6.26
N GLU A 233 18.99 2.30 -5.44
CA GLU A 233 19.65 1.07 -5.92
C GLU A 233 18.82 -0.20 -5.74
N GLY A 234 17.78 -0.19 -4.92
CA GLY A 234 17.00 -1.39 -4.62
C GLY A 234 15.96 -1.16 -3.52
N ILE A 235 16.03 -1.91 -2.41
CA ILE A 235 15.10 -1.78 -1.28
C ILE A 235 15.82 -1.81 0.06
N LYS A 236 15.18 -1.20 1.07
CA LYS A 236 15.53 -1.32 2.49
C LYS A 236 14.31 -1.83 3.25
N MET A 237 14.48 -2.89 4.03
CA MET A 237 13.40 -3.42 4.87
C MET A 237 13.02 -2.43 5.96
N TYR A 238 11.73 -2.38 6.33
CA TYR A 238 11.25 -1.59 7.47
C TYR A 238 11.82 -2.12 8.80
N GLU A 239 11.70 -3.43 8.98
CA GLU A 239 12.39 -4.19 10.01
C GLU A 239 13.26 -5.25 9.34
N PRO A 240 14.47 -5.53 9.83
CA PRO A 240 15.33 -6.54 9.23
C PRO A 240 14.66 -7.92 9.17
N LEU A 241 14.80 -8.61 8.04
CA LEU A 241 14.45 -10.02 7.95
C LEU A 241 15.43 -10.82 8.83
N VAL A 242 14.92 -11.65 9.74
CA VAL A 242 15.76 -12.47 10.61
C VAL A 242 15.70 -13.92 10.18
N VAL A 243 16.82 -14.44 9.66
CA VAL A 243 16.95 -15.84 9.23
C VAL A 243 18.09 -16.49 9.99
N ASN A 244 17.78 -17.50 10.82
CA ASN A 244 18.76 -18.22 11.64
C ASN A 244 19.65 -17.28 12.50
N GLY A 245 19.07 -16.15 12.98
CA GLY A 245 19.79 -15.16 13.78
C GLY A 245 20.63 -14.16 12.98
N VAL A 246 20.58 -14.18 11.65
CA VAL A 246 21.19 -13.20 10.76
C VAL A 246 20.16 -12.17 10.39
N GLU A 247 20.45 -10.89 10.62
CA GLU A 247 19.63 -9.75 10.21
C GLU A 247 19.98 -9.36 8.76
N ILE A 248 18.96 -9.19 7.91
CA ILE A 248 19.06 -8.87 6.49
C ILE A 248 18.19 -7.66 6.22
N ASN A 249 18.78 -6.56 5.77
CA ASN A 249 18.06 -5.30 5.69
C ASN A 249 18.13 -4.61 4.33
N ASN A 250 19.32 -4.51 3.72
CA ASN A 250 19.54 -3.70 2.53
C ASN A 250 19.79 -4.57 1.31
N PHE A 251 19.14 -4.21 0.20
CA PHE A 251 19.28 -4.96 -1.04
C PHE A 251 19.45 -4.01 -2.23
N LYS A 252 20.28 -4.43 -3.18
CA LYS A 252 20.44 -3.80 -4.48
C LYS A 252 19.72 -4.62 -5.55
N TRP A 253 19.01 -3.95 -6.46
CA TRP A 253 18.34 -4.58 -7.59
C TRP A 253 19.34 -4.90 -8.70
N ASP A 254 19.33 -6.13 -9.16
CA ASP A 254 20.00 -6.63 -10.36
C ASP A 254 18.95 -6.91 -11.43
N ASN A 255 18.82 -5.99 -12.37
CA ASN A 255 17.81 -6.05 -13.43
C ASN A 255 18.11 -7.15 -14.47
N GLU A 256 19.36 -7.59 -14.62
CA GLU A 256 19.72 -8.65 -15.56
C GLU A 256 19.26 -10.01 -15.01
N ASN A 257 19.43 -10.24 -13.73
CA ASN A 257 19.08 -11.50 -13.06
C ASN A 257 17.71 -11.45 -12.33
N LEU A 258 17.00 -10.33 -12.38
CA LEU A 258 15.71 -10.09 -11.70
C LEU A 258 15.79 -10.45 -10.21
N THR A 259 16.78 -9.91 -9.53
CA THR A 259 17.15 -10.35 -8.18
C THR A 259 17.55 -9.15 -7.32
N TYR A 260 17.02 -9.08 -6.11
CA TYR A 260 17.56 -8.22 -5.05
C TYR A 260 18.72 -8.93 -4.36
N ILE A 261 19.92 -8.37 -4.44
CA ILE A 261 21.14 -8.89 -3.83
C ILE A 261 21.39 -8.14 -2.52
N CYS A 262 21.53 -8.86 -1.40
CA CYS A 262 21.82 -8.26 -0.10
C CYS A 262 23.17 -7.53 -0.13
N THR A 263 23.18 -6.32 0.45
CA THR A 263 24.39 -5.48 0.56
C THR A 263 24.91 -5.36 1.99
N ASP A 264 24.27 -6.01 2.96
CA ASP A 264 24.71 -6.00 4.35
C ASP A 264 26.02 -6.77 4.51
N THR A 265 26.95 -6.22 5.29
CA THR A 265 28.30 -6.76 5.40
C THR A 265 28.33 -8.17 5.97
N GLY A 266 28.88 -9.10 5.20
CA GLY A 266 29.05 -10.50 5.62
C GLY A 266 27.79 -11.36 5.51
N VAL A 267 26.73 -10.86 4.84
CA VAL A 267 25.47 -11.58 4.63
C VAL A 267 25.38 -12.05 3.18
N ASP A 268 25.30 -13.37 2.98
CA ASP A 268 24.99 -13.98 1.68
C ASP A 268 23.49 -14.24 1.61
N ALA A 269 22.74 -13.26 1.08
CA ALA A 269 21.31 -13.37 0.89
C ALA A 269 20.86 -12.71 -0.41
N LYS A 270 19.79 -13.23 -0.99
CA LYS A 270 19.10 -12.62 -2.14
C LYS A 270 17.62 -12.90 -2.14
N ILE A 271 16.86 -12.01 -2.76
CA ILE A 271 15.44 -12.19 -3.05
C ILE A 271 15.31 -12.26 -4.57
N GLU A 272 15.04 -13.45 -5.09
CA GLU A 272 15.07 -13.78 -6.51
C GLU A 272 13.65 -13.95 -7.04
N PHE A 273 13.33 -13.27 -8.16
CA PHE A 273 12.08 -13.51 -8.87
C PHE A 273 11.98 -14.96 -9.35
N TYR A 274 10.80 -15.55 -9.29
CA TYR A 274 10.49 -16.79 -9.96
C TYR A 274 9.10 -16.72 -10.62
N CYS A 275 8.96 -17.39 -11.77
CA CYS A 275 7.66 -17.54 -12.40
C CYS A 275 7.00 -18.84 -11.90
N PRO A 276 5.78 -18.79 -11.32
CA PRO A 276 5.07 -20.01 -10.92
C PRO A 276 4.81 -20.92 -12.12
N GLU A 277 5.07 -22.21 -11.97
CA GLU A 277 4.87 -23.20 -13.06
C GLU A 277 3.42 -23.22 -13.54
N GLY A 278 2.45 -23.16 -12.61
CA GLY A 278 1.04 -23.11 -12.92
C GLY A 278 0.65 -21.92 -13.81
N TYR A 279 1.28 -20.75 -13.61
CA TYR A 279 1.03 -19.55 -14.44
C TYR A 279 1.28 -19.83 -15.93
N LEU A 280 2.37 -20.51 -16.27
CA LEU A 280 2.75 -20.78 -17.66
C LEU A 280 1.75 -21.70 -18.38
N ASN A 281 1.03 -22.56 -17.64
CA ASN A 281 0.05 -23.47 -18.22
C ASN A 281 -1.13 -22.73 -18.87
N TYR A 282 -1.45 -21.54 -18.37
CA TYR A 282 -2.57 -20.74 -18.85
C TYR A 282 -2.26 -19.95 -20.15
N LEU A 283 -1.01 -19.70 -20.47
CA LEU A 283 -0.64 -18.96 -21.68
C LEU A 283 -0.96 -19.75 -22.95
N GLY A 284 -1.42 -19.06 -24.00
CA GLY A 284 -1.62 -19.64 -25.32
C GLY A 284 -2.92 -19.26 -26.03
N ASN A 285 -3.20 -19.96 -27.12
CA ASN A 285 -4.39 -19.74 -27.93
C ASN A 285 -5.59 -20.53 -27.40
N TYR A 286 -6.76 -19.89 -27.40
CA TYR A 286 -7.99 -20.46 -26.87
C TYR A 286 -9.18 -20.16 -27.79
N ILE A 287 -10.17 -21.03 -27.70
CA ILE A 287 -11.55 -20.78 -28.12
C ILE A 287 -12.34 -20.42 -26.87
N LEU A 288 -12.79 -19.17 -26.77
CA LEU A 288 -13.82 -18.76 -25.80
C LEU A 288 -15.16 -19.25 -26.31
N GLN A 289 -15.83 -20.07 -25.53
CA GLN A 289 -17.18 -20.60 -25.79
C GLN A 289 -18.17 -20.07 -24.75
N LEU A 290 -19.31 -19.58 -25.20
CA LEU A 290 -20.39 -19.04 -24.38
C LEU A 290 -21.61 -19.97 -24.40
N ALA A 291 -22.52 -19.84 -23.43
CA ALA A 291 -23.76 -20.61 -23.32
C ALA A 291 -24.63 -20.59 -24.58
N ASN A 292 -24.66 -19.47 -25.31
CA ASN A 292 -25.41 -19.31 -26.55
C ASN A 292 -24.76 -20.00 -27.76
N GLY A 293 -23.65 -20.74 -27.58
CA GLY A 293 -22.92 -21.41 -28.63
C GLY A 293 -21.93 -20.50 -29.39
N GLN A 294 -21.84 -19.22 -29.06
CA GLN A 294 -20.85 -18.32 -29.66
C GLN A 294 -19.44 -18.79 -29.34
N ARG A 295 -18.56 -18.76 -30.32
CA ARG A 295 -17.15 -19.14 -30.21
C ARG A 295 -16.26 -18.04 -30.77
N ILE A 296 -15.29 -17.61 -29.98
CA ILE A 296 -14.36 -16.55 -30.35
C ILE A 296 -12.94 -17.11 -30.16
N GLN A 297 -12.14 -17.04 -31.22
CA GLN A 297 -10.71 -17.40 -31.12
C GLN A 297 -9.96 -16.20 -30.56
N LEU A 298 -9.10 -16.43 -29.58
CA LEU A 298 -8.32 -15.41 -28.90
C LEU A 298 -7.09 -16.03 -28.24
N GLU A 299 -6.20 -15.17 -27.76
CA GLU A 299 -4.96 -15.54 -27.12
C GLU A 299 -4.94 -14.98 -25.70
N LEU A 300 -4.62 -15.82 -24.73
CA LEU A 300 -4.33 -15.40 -23.36
C LEU A 300 -2.84 -15.10 -23.27
N LYS A 301 -2.50 -13.81 -23.26
CA LYS A 301 -1.14 -13.29 -23.25
C LYS A 301 -0.70 -12.92 -21.83
N GLN A 302 0.59 -13.01 -21.60
CA GLN A 302 1.17 -12.41 -20.41
C GLN A 302 0.92 -10.90 -20.39
N LYS A 303 0.33 -10.38 -19.29
CA LYS A 303 0.26 -8.95 -19.00
C LYS A 303 1.34 -8.57 -17.99
N MET A 304 1.36 -9.23 -16.85
CA MET A 304 2.43 -9.14 -15.85
C MET A 304 2.85 -10.56 -15.48
N ILE A 305 4.13 -10.88 -15.67
CA ILE A 305 4.67 -12.22 -15.45
C ILE A 305 4.39 -12.70 -14.03
N GLY A 306 3.88 -13.92 -13.91
CA GLY A 306 3.52 -14.52 -12.61
C GLY A 306 2.26 -13.98 -11.95
N LYS A 307 1.67 -12.86 -12.44
CA LYS A 307 0.51 -12.20 -11.82
C LYS A 307 -0.73 -12.19 -12.68
N SER A 308 -0.62 -11.76 -13.95
CA SER A 308 -1.81 -11.51 -14.73
C SER A 308 -1.63 -11.78 -16.22
N PHE A 309 -2.78 -12.04 -16.86
CA PHE A 309 -2.90 -12.24 -18.30
C PHE A 309 -3.82 -11.19 -18.88
N ALA A 310 -3.66 -10.92 -20.18
CA ALA A 310 -4.59 -10.13 -20.95
C ALA A 310 -5.17 -10.94 -22.10
N MET A 311 -6.45 -10.72 -22.36
CA MET A 311 -7.18 -11.28 -23.50
C MET A 311 -7.84 -10.13 -24.23
N ASN A 312 -7.44 -9.94 -25.50
CA ASN A 312 -7.89 -8.83 -26.31
C ASN A 312 -8.81 -9.33 -27.43
N PHE A 313 -9.96 -8.69 -27.61
CA PHE A 313 -10.89 -8.95 -28.71
C PHE A 313 -11.69 -7.68 -29.05
N ALA A 314 -12.52 -7.75 -30.09
CA ALA A 314 -13.40 -6.64 -30.43
C ALA A 314 -14.86 -7.07 -30.31
N LEU A 315 -15.69 -6.21 -29.70
CA LEU A 315 -17.13 -6.40 -29.60
C LEU A 315 -17.84 -5.23 -30.25
N SER A 316 -18.60 -5.51 -31.31
CA SER A 316 -19.27 -4.47 -32.11
C SER A 316 -18.32 -3.34 -32.55
N GLY A 317 -17.07 -3.69 -32.86
CA GLY A 317 -16.02 -2.74 -33.27
C GLY A 317 -15.33 -2.02 -32.13
N THR A 318 -15.72 -2.25 -30.88
CA THR A 318 -15.06 -1.69 -29.68
C THR A 318 -13.93 -2.62 -29.24
N PRO A 319 -12.69 -2.15 -29.10
CA PRO A 319 -11.61 -2.93 -28.50
C PRO A 319 -11.92 -3.19 -27.02
N ILE A 320 -11.78 -4.45 -26.61
CA ILE A 320 -12.02 -4.92 -25.24
C ILE A 320 -10.78 -5.67 -24.78
N GLU A 321 -10.29 -5.36 -23.60
CA GLU A 321 -9.24 -6.10 -22.90
C GLU A 321 -9.78 -6.66 -21.59
N PHE A 322 -9.79 -7.99 -21.46
CA PHE A 322 -10.02 -8.64 -20.18
C PHE A 322 -8.68 -8.93 -19.52
N VAL A 323 -8.55 -8.54 -18.26
CA VAL A 323 -7.43 -8.91 -17.40
C VAL A 323 -7.87 -10.05 -16.47
N TYR A 324 -7.04 -11.07 -16.42
CA TYR A 324 -7.19 -12.23 -15.55
C TYR A 324 -6.05 -12.23 -14.55
N ASN A 325 -6.35 -12.34 -13.27
CA ASN A 325 -5.34 -12.45 -12.23
C ASN A 325 -5.04 -13.92 -11.94
N TYR A 326 -3.76 -14.27 -11.88
CA TYR A 326 -3.34 -15.61 -11.47
C TYR A 326 -3.38 -15.73 -9.95
N ASN A 327 -4.15 -16.67 -9.47
CA ASN A 327 -4.20 -17.01 -8.05
C ASN A 327 -3.25 -18.19 -7.78
N MET A 328 -2.10 -17.87 -7.24
CA MET A 328 -1.03 -18.85 -6.97
C MET A 328 -1.43 -19.87 -5.89
N THR A 329 -2.30 -19.50 -4.95
CA THR A 329 -2.74 -20.38 -3.86
C THR A 329 -3.69 -21.47 -4.35
N THR A 330 -4.57 -21.13 -5.30
CA THR A 330 -5.59 -22.06 -5.82
C THR A 330 -5.26 -22.62 -7.20
N ASP A 331 -4.16 -22.18 -7.81
CA ASP A 331 -3.79 -22.45 -9.21
C ASP A 331 -4.95 -22.20 -10.18
N CYS A 332 -5.56 -21.03 -10.07
CA CYS A 332 -6.73 -20.60 -10.83
C CYS A 332 -6.46 -19.26 -11.50
N ILE A 333 -7.35 -18.86 -12.42
CA ILE A 333 -7.38 -17.49 -12.96
C ILE A 333 -8.68 -16.80 -12.55
N ASP A 334 -8.54 -15.62 -11.95
CA ASP A 334 -9.66 -14.83 -11.44
C ASP A 334 -9.93 -13.64 -12.34
N VAL A 335 -11.21 -13.37 -12.62
CA VAL A 335 -11.66 -12.21 -13.40
C VAL A 335 -12.37 -11.26 -12.44
N PRO A 336 -11.72 -10.15 -12.04
CA PRO A 336 -12.36 -9.13 -11.22
C PRO A 336 -13.31 -8.26 -12.04
N SER A 337 -14.18 -7.51 -11.36
CA SER A 337 -14.84 -6.34 -11.94
C SER A 337 -13.78 -5.35 -12.40
N GLN A 338 -13.88 -4.81 -13.61
CA GLN A 338 -12.82 -4.01 -14.22
C GLN A 338 -13.32 -3.12 -15.36
N THR A 339 -12.61 -2.04 -15.62
CA THR A 339 -12.75 -1.29 -16.87
C THR A 339 -12.03 -2.04 -17.99
N VAL A 340 -12.74 -2.33 -19.10
CA VAL A 340 -12.24 -3.19 -20.18
C VAL A 340 -12.11 -2.50 -21.53
N GLY A 341 -12.49 -1.25 -21.63
CA GLY A 341 -12.41 -0.48 -22.88
C GLY A 341 -13.20 0.81 -22.83
N VAL A 342 -13.29 1.47 -23.99
CA VAL A 342 -14.05 2.73 -24.14
C VAL A 342 -14.98 2.61 -25.34
N TYR A 343 -16.26 2.88 -25.15
CA TYR A 343 -17.28 2.90 -26.18
C TYR A 343 -17.94 4.29 -26.27
N GLN A 344 -17.81 4.96 -27.42
CA GLN A 344 -18.35 6.30 -27.65
C GLN A 344 -17.95 7.35 -26.58
N GLY A 345 -16.74 7.22 -26.02
CA GLY A 345 -16.23 8.11 -24.96
C GLY A 345 -16.64 7.72 -23.52
N TYR A 346 -17.36 6.61 -23.34
CA TYR A 346 -17.73 6.09 -22.03
C TYR A 346 -16.91 4.85 -21.67
N ASN A 347 -16.46 4.75 -20.43
CA ASN A 347 -15.78 3.57 -19.93
C ASN A 347 -16.71 2.36 -19.97
N VAL A 348 -16.22 1.27 -20.57
CA VAL A 348 -16.91 -0.03 -20.57
C VAL A 348 -16.42 -0.82 -19.38
N LEU A 349 -17.35 -1.22 -18.53
CA LEU A 349 -17.11 -1.96 -17.31
C LEU A 349 -17.57 -3.40 -17.45
N LEU A 350 -16.77 -4.33 -16.93
CA LEU A 350 -17.12 -5.73 -16.76
C LEU A 350 -17.62 -5.92 -15.34
N TYR A 351 -18.91 -6.28 -15.19
CA TYR A 351 -19.55 -6.50 -13.91
C TYR A 351 -20.19 -7.86 -13.78
N PRO A 352 -20.35 -8.39 -12.54
CA PRO A 352 -21.16 -9.56 -12.26
C PRO A 352 -22.61 -9.35 -12.72
N GLY A 353 -23.22 -10.40 -13.23
CA GLY A 353 -24.62 -10.40 -13.65
C GLY A 353 -25.41 -11.51 -12.96
N ILE A 354 -26.69 -11.23 -12.71
CA ILE A 354 -27.66 -12.17 -12.16
C ILE A 354 -28.60 -12.69 -13.26
N PRO A 355 -29.28 -13.81 -13.05
CA PRO A 355 -30.28 -14.32 -14.01
C PRO A 355 -31.28 -13.23 -14.42
N GLY A 356 -31.54 -13.13 -15.74
CA GLY A 356 -32.37 -12.08 -16.30
C GLY A 356 -31.62 -10.90 -16.90
N GLY A 357 -30.27 -10.89 -16.81
CA GLY A 357 -29.41 -9.91 -17.48
C GLY A 357 -29.22 -8.59 -16.73
N ASN A 358 -29.59 -8.54 -15.46
CA ASN A 358 -29.27 -7.39 -14.62
C ASN A 358 -27.84 -7.50 -14.06
N PHE A 359 -27.11 -6.40 -14.03
CA PHE A 359 -25.80 -6.39 -13.39
C PHE A 359 -25.93 -6.24 -11.86
N TYR A 360 -24.92 -6.73 -11.15
CA TYR A 360 -24.83 -6.67 -9.70
C TYR A 360 -23.51 -5.98 -9.33
N ALA A 361 -23.62 -4.80 -8.75
CA ALA A 361 -22.44 -4.03 -8.35
C ALA A 361 -21.88 -4.61 -7.04
N ASP A 362 -21.06 -5.63 -7.17
CA ASP A 362 -20.36 -6.30 -6.07
C ASP A 362 -18.90 -6.54 -6.50
N ASP A 363 -18.01 -5.67 -6.05
CA ASP A 363 -16.58 -5.75 -6.36
C ASP A 363 -15.89 -6.95 -5.68
N SER A 364 -16.55 -7.58 -4.68
CA SER A 364 -16.07 -8.79 -4.03
C SER A 364 -16.40 -10.08 -4.80
N ALA A 365 -17.30 -10.00 -5.80
CA ALA A 365 -17.67 -11.16 -6.60
C ALA A 365 -16.53 -11.55 -7.56
N VAL A 366 -15.96 -12.74 -7.36
CA VAL A 366 -14.86 -13.26 -8.17
C VAL A 366 -15.36 -14.33 -9.14
N PHE A 367 -15.18 -14.09 -10.44
CA PHE A 367 -15.42 -15.07 -11.50
C PHE A 367 -14.15 -15.87 -11.74
N GLN A 368 -14.09 -17.06 -11.17
CA GLN A 368 -12.88 -17.88 -11.13
C GLN A 368 -12.90 -18.97 -12.21
N GLY A 369 -11.83 -19.03 -13.00
CA GLY A 369 -11.56 -20.05 -14.01
C GLY A 369 -10.66 -21.16 -13.46
N ARG A 370 -11.16 -22.39 -13.47
CA ARG A 370 -10.46 -23.60 -13.05
C ARG A 370 -10.23 -24.54 -14.21
N ILE A 371 -9.08 -25.21 -14.23
CA ILE A 371 -8.80 -26.26 -15.20
C ILE A 371 -9.78 -27.43 -14.93
N ALA A 372 -10.66 -27.69 -15.90
CA ALA A 372 -11.65 -28.75 -15.86
C ALA A 372 -11.22 -30.00 -16.63
N ASN A 373 -10.30 -29.85 -17.60
CA ASN A 373 -9.72 -30.93 -18.37
C ASN A 373 -8.32 -30.50 -18.85
N THR A 374 -7.41 -31.44 -18.98
CA THR A 374 -6.01 -31.18 -19.38
C THR A 374 -5.72 -31.52 -20.86
N ASP A 375 -6.61 -32.25 -21.55
CA ASP A 375 -6.45 -32.63 -22.96
C ASP A 375 -7.81 -32.66 -23.71
N PRO A 376 -8.13 -31.63 -24.53
CA PRO A 376 -7.49 -30.32 -24.55
C PRO A 376 -7.65 -29.58 -23.24
N LEU A 377 -6.67 -28.76 -22.86
CA LEU A 377 -6.76 -27.95 -21.65
C LEU A 377 -8.01 -27.08 -21.74
N THR A 378 -8.90 -27.26 -20.78
CA THR A 378 -10.21 -26.61 -20.73
C THR A 378 -10.39 -25.94 -19.39
N ILE A 379 -10.70 -24.64 -19.42
CA ILE A 379 -10.92 -23.83 -18.22
C ILE A 379 -12.39 -23.47 -18.17
N LYS A 380 -13.06 -23.75 -17.04
CA LYS A 380 -14.45 -23.38 -16.79
C LYS A 380 -14.52 -22.33 -15.71
N PHE A 381 -15.39 -21.35 -15.91
CA PHE A 381 -15.55 -20.20 -15.02
C PHE A 381 -16.85 -20.31 -14.21
N THR A 382 -16.74 -20.02 -12.91
CA THR A 382 -17.86 -19.93 -11.97
C THR A 382 -17.62 -18.83 -10.94
N TYR A 383 -18.68 -18.24 -10.39
CA TYR A 383 -18.53 -17.38 -9.21
C TYR A 383 -18.27 -18.23 -7.97
N VAL A 384 -17.28 -17.82 -7.15
CA VAL A 384 -16.87 -18.60 -5.96
C VAL A 384 -17.36 -18.01 -4.66
N ASN A 385 -17.59 -16.71 -4.58
CA ASN A 385 -17.98 -15.99 -3.35
C ASN A 385 -19.35 -15.30 -3.44
N ASN A 386 -20.07 -15.41 -4.57
CA ASN A 386 -21.41 -14.88 -4.73
C ASN A 386 -22.29 -15.85 -5.53
N PRO A 387 -23.15 -16.64 -4.87
CA PRO A 387 -23.92 -17.70 -5.54
C PRO A 387 -25.09 -17.19 -6.40
N ILE A 388 -25.47 -15.92 -6.29
CA ILE A 388 -26.54 -15.34 -7.13
C ILE A 388 -26.02 -14.86 -8.49
N CYS A 389 -24.72 -14.61 -8.60
CA CYS A 389 -24.08 -14.21 -9.85
C CYS A 389 -23.80 -15.45 -10.71
N THR A 390 -24.23 -15.42 -11.97
CA THR A 390 -24.11 -16.55 -12.91
C THR A 390 -23.47 -16.18 -14.23
N LEU A 391 -23.24 -14.91 -14.47
CA LEU A 391 -22.71 -14.41 -15.74
C LEU A 391 -21.96 -13.08 -15.53
N MET A 392 -21.14 -12.67 -16.50
CA MET A 392 -20.55 -11.32 -16.55
C MET A 392 -21.24 -10.51 -17.66
N LEU A 393 -21.38 -9.22 -17.41
CA LEU A 393 -21.97 -8.25 -18.33
C LEU A 393 -21.00 -7.13 -18.63
N LEU A 394 -21.02 -6.67 -19.87
CA LEU A 394 -20.37 -5.42 -20.28
C LEU A 394 -21.40 -4.29 -20.22
N VAL A 395 -21.12 -3.29 -19.40
CA VAL A 395 -22.01 -2.14 -19.16
C VAL A 395 -21.23 -0.84 -19.27
N TYR A 396 -21.93 0.25 -19.56
CA TYR A 396 -21.36 1.60 -19.53
C TYR A 396 -22.42 2.57 -19.01
N GLN A 397 -21.99 3.64 -18.35
CA GLN A 397 -22.88 4.64 -17.77
C GLN A 397 -22.88 5.90 -18.61
N LYS A 398 -24.08 6.38 -18.98
CA LYS A 398 -24.35 7.71 -19.51
C LYS A 398 -25.05 8.56 -18.48
N THR A 399 -25.24 9.84 -18.79
CA THR A 399 -25.94 10.81 -17.91
C THR A 399 -27.40 10.41 -17.59
N ASP A 400 -28.02 9.64 -18.47
CA ASP A 400 -29.43 9.20 -18.38
C ASP A 400 -29.61 7.76 -17.88
N GLY A 401 -28.53 7.03 -17.61
CA GLY A 401 -28.60 5.68 -17.03
C GLY A 401 -27.52 4.71 -17.49
N TRP A 402 -27.70 3.47 -17.09
CA TRP A 402 -26.85 2.34 -17.43
C TRP A 402 -27.29 1.68 -18.72
N TYR A 403 -26.32 1.31 -19.57
CA TYR A 403 -26.51 0.61 -20.83
C TYR A 403 -25.63 -0.63 -20.88
N GLY A 404 -26.10 -1.70 -21.53
CA GLY A 404 -25.36 -2.95 -21.66
C GLY A 404 -25.13 -3.33 -23.11
N PHE A 405 -24.08 -4.12 -23.34
CA PHE A 405 -23.91 -4.85 -24.58
C PHE A 405 -24.80 -6.09 -24.59
N SER A 406 -25.24 -6.54 -25.76
CA SER A 406 -26.09 -7.74 -25.90
C SER A 406 -25.35 -9.05 -25.60
N THR A 407 -24.01 -9.03 -25.58
CA THR A 407 -23.21 -10.21 -25.27
C THR A 407 -23.15 -10.42 -23.75
N MET A 408 -23.58 -11.60 -23.33
CA MET A 408 -23.52 -12.07 -21.96
C MET A 408 -22.47 -13.18 -21.86
N PHE A 409 -21.57 -13.07 -20.91
CA PHE A 409 -20.55 -14.09 -20.65
C PHE A 409 -21.05 -15.08 -19.61
N GLN A 410 -21.90 -15.99 -20.06
CA GLN A 410 -22.50 -17.06 -19.27
C GLN A 410 -21.91 -18.41 -19.66
N ASP A 411 -21.72 -19.30 -18.69
CA ASP A 411 -21.12 -20.63 -18.86
C ASP A 411 -19.82 -20.59 -19.66
N VAL A 412 -18.99 -19.60 -19.34
CA VAL A 412 -17.74 -19.31 -20.04
C VAL A 412 -16.80 -20.50 -19.94
N THR A 413 -16.34 -20.93 -21.09
CA THR A 413 -15.33 -21.99 -21.21
C THR A 413 -14.23 -21.54 -22.15
N LEU A 414 -12.97 -21.66 -21.72
CA LEU A 414 -11.80 -21.51 -22.56
C LEU A 414 -11.27 -22.90 -22.92
N ILE A 415 -11.14 -23.18 -24.20
CA ILE A 415 -10.60 -24.43 -24.72
C ILE A 415 -9.29 -24.10 -25.44
N LYS A 416 -8.15 -24.59 -24.92
CA LYS A 416 -6.84 -24.36 -25.53
C LYS A 416 -6.77 -25.02 -26.90
N VAL A 417 -6.23 -24.28 -27.84
CA VAL A 417 -5.94 -24.76 -29.20
C VAL A 417 -4.46 -24.61 -29.47
N ASP A 418 -3.88 -25.62 -30.08
CA ASP A 418 -2.45 -25.65 -30.42
C ASP A 418 -2.10 -24.66 -31.54
#